data_9fd81e5202ed2274e65049595f88819c
#
_entry.id   9fd81e5202ed2274e65049595f88819c
#
_cell.length_a   1.000
_cell.length_b   1.000
_cell.length_c   1.000
_cell.angle_alpha   90.00
_cell.angle_beta   90.00
_cell.angle_gamma   90.00
#
_symmetry.space_group_name_H-M   'P 1'
#
loop_
_entity.id
_entity.type
_entity.pdbx_description
1 polymer ?
#
loop_
_entity_poly.entity_id
_entity_poly.type
_entity_poly.pdbx_seq_one_letter_code
_entity_poly.pdbx_strand_id
1 'polypeptide(L)'
;MAINKIERNNKKWILNSKIQAEIVINAGGAWADGIAQLANLKPKNIQPFKRSMARVEIDTSHNLSSLPVLFGSDDTWYAKPDAGSMIVSPADVSPCEPHDAWASEEDIALGIYNFEKMVETKVKKLTSNWAGLRSFAPDQSLVIGPDSDATNFFWLAGQGGYGFQTCLAASQIAEDLLFNQTSQVPRSIIEKFSPCRFA
;
A
#
# COMPACT_ATOMS: atom_id res chain seq x y z
N MET A 1 6.95 -18.05 6.11
CA MET A 1 6.54 -18.43 7.49
C MET A 1 5.72 -17.27 8.04
N ALA A 2 4.48 -17.52 8.42
CA ALA A 2 3.66 -16.49 9.06
C ALA A 2 4.19 -16.19 10.47
N ILE A 3 4.17 -14.93 10.88
CA ILE A 3 4.49 -14.50 12.24
C ILE A 3 3.17 -14.50 13.04
N ASN A 4 3.14 -15.31 14.10
CA ASN A 4 1.98 -15.45 14.98
C ASN A 4 2.30 -15.19 16.46
N LYS A 5 3.58 -14.94 16.77
CA LYS A 5 4.04 -14.61 18.12
C LYS A 5 5.26 -13.70 18.05
N ILE A 6 5.21 -12.59 18.77
CA ILE A 6 6.33 -11.65 18.93
C ILE A 6 6.47 -11.37 20.42
N GLU A 7 7.64 -11.67 20.97
CA GLU A 7 7.96 -11.46 22.38
C GLU A 7 9.21 -10.58 22.50
N ARG A 8 9.29 -9.82 23.58
CA ARG A 8 10.47 -9.04 23.91
C ARG A 8 11.18 -9.68 25.09
N ASN A 9 12.44 -10.01 24.91
CA ASN A 9 13.32 -10.51 25.98
C ASN A 9 14.51 -9.57 26.10
N ASN A 10 14.56 -8.81 27.19
CA ASN A 10 15.53 -7.73 27.39
C ASN A 10 15.49 -6.71 26.23
N LYS A 11 16.59 -6.63 25.45
CA LYS A 11 16.71 -5.72 24.30
C LYS A 11 16.46 -6.39 22.95
N LYS A 12 16.11 -7.69 22.93
CA LYS A 12 15.90 -8.46 21.69
C LYS A 12 14.45 -8.85 21.49
N TRP A 13 14.05 -8.96 20.25
CA TRP A 13 12.78 -9.52 19.81
C TRP A 13 12.94 -11.01 19.53
N ILE A 14 11.92 -11.79 19.87
CA ILE A 14 11.83 -13.23 19.59
C ILE A 14 10.56 -13.45 18.79
N LEU A 15 10.71 -13.89 17.54
CA LEU A 15 9.61 -14.15 16.62
C LEU A 15 9.37 -15.66 16.53
N ASN A 16 8.14 -16.09 16.78
CA ASN A 16 7.69 -17.49 16.77
C ASN A 16 8.58 -18.42 17.62
N SER A 17 9.19 -17.91 18.70
CA SER A 17 10.13 -18.63 19.58
C SER A 17 11.35 -19.22 18.83
N LYS A 18 11.68 -18.72 17.63
CA LYS A 18 12.74 -19.29 16.77
C LYS A 18 13.75 -18.24 16.29
N ILE A 19 13.30 -17.04 15.95
CA ILE A 19 14.15 -16.00 15.36
C ILE A 19 14.39 -14.93 16.42
N GLN A 20 15.66 -14.61 16.67
CA GLN A 20 16.03 -13.48 17.52
C GLN A 20 16.52 -12.32 16.66
N ALA A 21 16.05 -11.11 16.95
CA ALA A 21 16.44 -9.90 16.26
C ALA A 21 16.67 -8.75 17.25
N GLU A 22 17.58 -7.86 16.95
CA GLU A 22 17.78 -6.62 17.72
C GLU A 22 16.75 -5.57 17.36
N ILE A 23 16.38 -5.52 16.07
CA ILE A 23 15.37 -4.61 15.51
C ILE A 23 14.35 -5.44 14.75
N VAL A 24 13.08 -5.12 14.91
CA VAL A 24 11.98 -5.60 14.05
C VAL A 24 11.48 -4.43 13.20
N ILE A 25 11.47 -4.63 11.89
CA ILE A 25 10.86 -3.67 10.94
C ILE A 25 9.48 -4.20 10.56
N ASN A 26 8.46 -3.49 10.97
CA ASN A 26 7.08 -3.79 10.62
C ASN A 26 6.74 -3.17 9.26
N ALA A 27 6.96 -3.94 8.21
CA ALA A 27 6.58 -3.63 6.84
C ALA A 27 5.37 -4.49 6.40
N GLY A 28 4.46 -4.78 7.32
CA GLY A 28 3.36 -5.72 7.16
C GLY A 28 2.19 -5.24 6.30
N GLY A 29 2.26 -4.03 5.70
CA GLY A 29 1.22 -3.50 4.83
C GLY A 29 -0.13 -3.47 5.55
N ALA A 30 -1.12 -4.19 5.03
CA ALA A 30 -2.45 -4.28 5.63
C ALA A 30 -2.46 -4.91 7.03
N TRP A 31 -1.49 -5.77 7.35
CA TRP A 31 -1.36 -6.45 8.65
C TRP A 31 -0.52 -5.69 9.66
N ALA A 32 -0.08 -4.46 9.37
CA ALA A 32 0.86 -3.74 10.21
C ALA A 32 0.36 -3.56 11.65
N ASP A 33 -0.90 -3.21 11.85
CA ASP A 33 -1.48 -3.05 13.19
C ASP A 33 -1.61 -4.39 13.93
N GLY A 34 -1.97 -5.47 13.23
CA GLY A 34 -2.01 -6.81 13.81
C GLY A 34 -0.61 -7.29 14.27
N ILE A 35 0.44 -6.97 13.50
CA ILE A 35 1.84 -7.26 13.87
C ILE A 35 2.25 -6.46 15.12
N ALA A 36 1.85 -5.20 15.22
CA ALA A 36 2.11 -4.38 16.41
C ALA A 36 1.41 -4.95 17.65
N GLN A 37 0.15 -5.38 17.51
CA GLN A 37 -0.61 -6.04 18.59
C GLN A 37 0.06 -7.34 19.05
N LEU A 38 0.60 -8.16 18.13
CA LEU A 38 1.39 -9.34 18.48
C LEU A 38 2.65 -9.00 19.30
N ALA A 39 3.19 -7.79 19.12
CA ALA A 39 4.33 -7.26 19.86
C ALA A 39 3.94 -6.52 21.16
N ASN A 40 2.65 -6.54 21.56
CA ASN A 40 2.07 -5.76 22.66
C ASN A 40 2.29 -4.25 22.51
N LEU A 41 2.27 -3.73 21.28
CA LEU A 41 2.35 -2.32 20.96
C LEU A 41 1.00 -1.78 20.50
N LYS A 42 0.80 -0.48 20.67
CA LYS A 42 -0.42 0.20 20.23
C LYS A 42 -0.49 0.24 18.70
N PRO A 43 -1.62 -0.13 18.09
CA PRO A 43 -1.85 0.06 16.67
C PRO A 43 -1.82 1.56 16.30
N LYS A 44 -1.58 1.85 15.04
CA LYS A 44 -1.60 3.22 14.48
C LYS A 44 -2.87 3.49 13.68
N ASN A 45 -3.88 2.61 13.77
CA ASN A 45 -5.16 2.65 13.07
C ASN A 45 -4.97 2.68 11.54
N ILE A 46 -4.05 1.82 11.06
CA ILE A 46 -3.80 1.66 9.62
C ILE A 46 -4.95 0.86 9.01
N GLN A 47 -5.75 1.54 8.18
CA GLN A 47 -6.92 0.96 7.53
C GLN A 47 -6.57 0.48 6.11
N PRO A 48 -6.75 -0.82 5.82
CA PRO A 48 -6.69 -1.33 4.45
C PRO A 48 -7.94 -0.97 3.65
N PHE A 49 -7.73 -0.66 2.36
CA PHE A 49 -8.78 -0.42 1.37
C PHE A 49 -8.53 -1.27 0.14
N LYS A 50 -9.55 -1.99 -0.30
CA LYS A 50 -9.48 -2.78 -1.52
C LYS A 50 -9.38 -1.87 -2.75
N ARG A 51 -8.60 -2.32 -3.74
CA ARG A 51 -8.50 -1.72 -5.06
C ARG A 51 -8.49 -2.82 -6.11
N SER A 52 -9.50 -2.79 -6.98
CA SER A 52 -9.72 -3.77 -8.05
C SER A 52 -9.16 -3.30 -9.39
N MET A 53 -8.67 -4.23 -10.19
CA MET A 53 -8.04 -3.99 -11.48
C MET A 53 -8.50 -5.03 -12.49
N ALA A 54 -8.72 -4.60 -13.72
CA ALA A 54 -8.96 -5.43 -14.88
C ALA A 54 -7.90 -5.15 -15.96
N ARG A 55 -7.28 -6.18 -16.51
CA ARG A 55 -6.52 -6.07 -17.77
C ARG A 55 -7.43 -6.44 -18.92
N VAL A 56 -7.55 -5.55 -19.88
CA VAL A 56 -8.49 -5.68 -20.99
C VAL A 56 -7.82 -5.41 -22.33
N GLU A 57 -8.26 -6.16 -23.35
CA GLU A 57 -8.01 -5.83 -24.74
C GLU A 57 -9.11 -4.91 -25.25
N ILE A 58 -8.75 -3.83 -25.93
CA ILE A 58 -9.70 -2.87 -26.52
C ILE A 58 -9.64 -2.88 -28.04
N ASP A 59 -10.71 -2.45 -28.67
CA ASP A 59 -10.77 -2.28 -30.13
C ASP A 59 -10.23 -0.92 -30.55
N THR A 60 -8.97 -0.87 -30.92
CA THR A 60 -8.34 0.37 -31.35
C THR A 60 -7.25 0.13 -32.38
N SER A 61 -7.13 1.06 -33.30
CA SER A 61 -5.97 1.16 -34.22
C SER A 61 -4.86 2.08 -33.66
N HIS A 62 -5.11 2.74 -32.52
CA HIS A 62 -4.11 3.62 -31.89
C HIS A 62 -3.03 2.84 -31.16
N ASN A 63 -1.82 3.39 -31.17
CA ASN A 63 -0.73 2.86 -30.34
C ASN A 63 -0.99 3.17 -28.86
N LEU A 64 -1.39 2.15 -28.11
CA LEU A 64 -1.69 2.30 -26.70
C LEU A 64 -0.50 2.75 -25.85
N SER A 65 0.74 2.40 -26.24
CA SER A 65 1.93 2.73 -25.45
C SER A 65 2.21 4.24 -25.37
N SER A 66 1.62 5.04 -26.23
CA SER A 66 1.76 6.50 -26.23
C SER A 66 0.69 7.22 -25.40
N LEU A 67 -0.31 6.49 -24.89
CA LEU A 67 -1.37 7.10 -24.09
C LEU A 67 -0.89 7.38 -22.66
N PRO A 68 -1.30 8.50 -22.06
CA PRO A 68 -1.11 8.74 -20.64
C PRO A 68 -2.03 7.87 -19.79
N VAL A 69 -1.88 7.95 -18.48
CA VAL A 69 -2.90 7.47 -17.55
C VAL A 69 -4.14 8.34 -17.70
N LEU A 70 -5.30 7.73 -17.84
CA LEU A 70 -6.61 8.37 -17.95
C LEU A 70 -7.33 8.28 -16.61
N PHE A 71 -7.92 9.37 -16.16
CA PHE A 71 -8.74 9.43 -14.95
C PHE A 71 -10.13 9.96 -15.27
N GLY A 72 -11.16 9.34 -14.69
CA GLY A 72 -12.48 9.92 -14.66
C GLY A 72 -12.48 11.23 -13.85
N SER A 73 -13.18 12.23 -14.30
CA SER A 73 -13.28 13.53 -13.62
C SER A 73 -13.98 13.47 -12.26
N ASP A 74 -14.69 12.39 -12.01
CA ASP A 74 -15.44 12.07 -10.79
C ASP A 74 -14.72 11.07 -9.88
N ASP A 75 -13.45 10.72 -10.20
CA ASP A 75 -12.63 9.73 -9.51
C ASP A 75 -13.26 8.32 -9.42
N THR A 76 -14.23 8.00 -10.28
CA THR A 76 -14.92 6.70 -10.29
C THR A 76 -14.27 5.65 -11.16
N TRP A 77 -13.19 5.98 -11.86
CA TRP A 77 -12.39 5.05 -12.64
C TRP A 77 -11.05 5.65 -13.06
N TYR A 78 -10.12 4.80 -13.39
CA TYR A 78 -8.94 5.19 -14.15
C TYR A 78 -8.49 4.04 -15.06
N ALA A 79 -7.72 4.39 -16.09
CA ALA A 79 -7.14 3.42 -16.99
C ALA A 79 -5.70 3.82 -17.37
N LYS A 80 -4.86 2.83 -17.63
CA LYS A 80 -3.51 3.05 -18.14
C LYS A 80 -3.12 1.99 -19.15
N PRO A 81 -2.29 2.34 -20.14
CA PRO A 81 -1.72 1.33 -21.04
C PRO A 81 -0.78 0.39 -20.28
N ASP A 82 -0.77 -0.88 -20.68
CA ASP A 82 0.10 -1.90 -20.10
C ASP A 82 0.38 -3.01 -21.12
N ALA A 83 1.59 -3.06 -21.67
CA ALA A 83 2.08 -4.09 -22.58
C ALA A 83 1.12 -4.44 -23.73
N GLY A 84 0.59 -3.44 -24.44
CA GLY A 84 -0.34 -3.61 -25.56
C GLY A 84 -1.80 -3.84 -25.17
N SER A 85 -2.11 -3.81 -23.89
CA SER A 85 -3.45 -3.87 -23.31
C SER A 85 -3.74 -2.59 -22.52
N MET A 86 -4.94 -2.49 -21.93
CA MET A 86 -5.26 -1.47 -20.92
C MET A 86 -5.49 -2.13 -19.57
N ILE A 87 -5.00 -1.50 -18.50
CA ILE A 87 -5.46 -1.76 -17.15
C ILE A 87 -6.55 -0.75 -16.85
N VAL A 88 -7.69 -1.23 -16.38
CA VAL A 88 -8.87 -0.44 -15.99
C VAL A 88 -9.21 -0.74 -14.54
N SER A 89 -9.54 0.28 -13.77
CA SER A 89 -9.96 0.15 -12.37
C SER A 89 -11.25 0.94 -12.14
N PRO A 90 -12.19 0.40 -11.33
CA PRO A 90 -13.35 1.15 -10.84
C PRO A 90 -12.98 2.21 -9.79
N ALA A 91 -11.71 2.38 -9.50
CA ALA A 91 -11.20 3.28 -8.46
C ALA A 91 -11.81 3.02 -7.06
N ASP A 92 -12.26 1.78 -6.79
CA ASP A 92 -12.88 1.38 -5.52
C ASP A 92 -12.00 1.71 -4.30
N VAL A 93 -12.65 2.12 -3.20
CA VAL A 93 -12.02 2.49 -1.92
C VAL A 93 -12.79 1.85 -0.76
N SER A 94 -13.13 0.58 -0.90
CA SER A 94 -13.86 -0.15 0.11
C SER A 94 -12.94 -0.51 1.28
N PRO A 95 -13.20 -0.01 2.50
CA PRO A 95 -12.45 -0.41 3.68
C PRO A 95 -12.71 -1.88 3.97
N CYS A 96 -11.68 -2.59 4.42
CA CYS A 96 -11.79 -4.01 4.72
C CYS A 96 -10.78 -4.43 5.79
N GLU A 97 -10.98 -5.63 6.34
CA GLU A 97 -9.99 -6.28 7.18
C GLU A 97 -8.82 -6.80 6.31
N PRO A 98 -7.62 -6.98 6.88
CA PRO A 98 -6.50 -7.60 6.18
C PRO A 98 -6.84 -9.01 5.68
N HIS A 99 -6.75 -9.23 4.38
CA HIS A 99 -6.99 -10.53 3.74
C HIS A 99 -6.27 -10.62 2.39
N ASP A 100 -6.26 -11.79 1.79
CA ASP A 100 -5.83 -11.97 0.40
C ASP A 100 -6.97 -11.50 -0.51
N ALA A 101 -6.81 -10.29 -1.08
CA ALA A 101 -7.89 -9.61 -1.78
C ALA A 101 -8.05 -10.09 -3.21
N TRP A 102 -9.31 -10.19 -3.65
CA TRP A 102 -9.67 -10.46 -5.04
C TRP A 102 -10.69 -9.43 -5.54
N ALA A 103 -10.71 -9.22 -6.86
CA ALA A 103 -11.70 -8.35 -7.50
C ALA A 103 -13.02 -9.10 -7.65
N SER A 104 -14.14 -8.46 -7.28
CA SER A 104 -15.46 -8.98 -7.57
C SER A 104 -15.82 -8.76 -9.05
N GLU A 105 -16.73 -9.57 -9.57
CA GLU A 105 -17.22 -9.40 -10.95
C GLU A 105 -17.92 -8.06 -11.12
N GLU A 106 -18.65 -7.62 -10.09
CA GLU A 106 -19.35 -6.33 -10.06
C GLU A 106 -18.36 -5.15 -10.13
N ASP A 107 -17.27 -5.18 -9.34
CA ASP A 107 -16.24 -4.13 -9.38
C ASP A 107 -15.61 -4.04 -10.78
N ILE A 108 -15.28 -5.19 -11.37
CA ILE A 108 -14.68 -5.26 -12.70
C ILE A 108 -15.65 -4.73 -13.77
N ALA A 109 -16.91 -5.16 -13.72
CA ALA A 109 -17.94 -4.71 -14.64
C ALA A 109 -18.18 -3.19 -14.54
N LEU A 110 -18.21 -2.65 -13.30
CA LEU A 110 -18.36 -1.22 -13.07
C LEU A 110 -17.17 -0.43 -13.64
N GLY A 111 -15.95 -0.88 -13.41
CA GLY A 111 -14.76 -0.23 -13.96
C GLY A 111 -14.76 -0.19 -15.49
N ILE A 112 -15.07 -1.31 -16.13
CA ILE A 112 -15.18 -1.41 -17.59
C ILE A 112 -16.30 -0.51 -18.10
N TYR A 113 -17.48 -0.54 -17.48
CA TYR A 113 -18.61 0.31 -17.86
C TYR A 113 -18.29 1.79 -17.79
N ASN A 114 -17.67 2.27 -16.70
CA ASN A 114 -17.29 3.66 -16.54
C ASN A 114 -16.23 4.08 -17.58
N PHE A 115 -15.25 3.22 -17.85
CA PHE A 115 -14.27 3.43 -18.90
C PHE A 115 -14.93 3.58 -20.27
N GLU A 116 -15.79 2.64 -20.67
CA GLU A 116 -16.46 2.62 -21.97
C GLU A 116 -17.42 3.78 -22.21
N LYS A 117 -17.93 4.42 -21.15
CA LYS A 117 -18.75 5.65 -21.26
C LYS A 117 -17.94 6.87 -21.66
N MET A 118 -16.64 6.88 -21.37
CA MET A 118 -15.77 8.04 -21.51
C MET A 118 -14.82 7.95 -22.69
N VAL A 119 -14.76 6.78 -23.34
CA VAL A 119 -13.89 6.53 -24.50
C VAL A 119 -14.73 5.99 -25.67
N GLU A 120 -14.30 6.26 -26.90
CA GLU A 120 -15.01 5.80 -28.10
C GLU A 120 -14.77 4.33 -28.45
N THR A 121 -13.93 3.63 -27.64
CA THR A 121 -13.59 2.23 -27.89
C THR A 121 -14.33 1.29 -26.94
N LYS A 122 -14.41 0.02 -27.31
CA LYS A 122 -15.04 -1.03 -26.53
C LYS A 122 -14.02 -2.06 -26.05
N VAL A 123 -14.29 -2.64 -24.88
CA VAL A 123 -13.53 -3.76 -24.38
C VAL A 123 -13.93 -5.02 -25.17
N LYS A 124 -12.94 -5.60 -25.84
CA LYS A 124 -13.11 -6.88 -26.57
C LYS A 124 -13.06 -8.08 -25.64
N LYS A 125 -12.16 -8.03 -24.65
CA LYS A 125 -11.88 -9.17 -23.81
C LYS A 125 -11.28 -8.73 -22.48
N LEU A 126 -11.78 -9.32 -21.40
CA LEU A 126 -11.11 -9.34 -20.10
C LEU A 126 -10.06 -10.46 -20.12
N THR A 127 -8.77 -10.09 -19.95
CA THR A 127 -7.67 -11.08 -20.00
C THR A 127 -7.26 -11.54 -18.61
N SER A 128 -7.31 -10.65 -17.62
CA SER A 128 -7.10 -10.99 -16.21
C SER A 128 -7.67 -9.90 -15.29
N ASN A 129 -7.92 -10.27 -14.06
CA ASN A 129 -8.27 -9.32 -13.00
C ASN A 129 -7.53 -9.67 -11.71
N TRP A 130 -7.41 -8.69 -10.83
CA TRP A 130 -6.85 -8.86 -9.49
C TRP A 130 -7.33 -7.73 -8.58
N ALA A 131 -7.14 -7.89 -7.29
CA ALA A 131 -7.24 -6.80 -6.35
C ALA A 131 -6.03 -6.77 -5.42
N GLY A 132 -5.81 -5.64 -4.78
CA GLY A 132 -4.80 -5.44 -3.75
C GLY A 132 -5.33 -4.58 -2.62
N LEU A 133 -4.62 -4.59 -1.51
CA LEU A 133 -4.94 -3.75 -0.36
C LEU A 133 -3.99 -2.55 -0.32
N ARG A 134 -4.54 -1.37 -0.21
CA ARG A 134 -3.83 -0.12 0.02
C ARG A 134 -4.09 0.31 1.45
N SER A 135 -3.03 0.47 2.22
CA SER A 135 -3.12 0.69 3.66
C SER A 135 -2.80 2.14 3.99
N PHE A 136 -3.73 2.83 4.63
CA PHE A 136 -3.63 4.24 4.97
C PHE A 136 -3.66 4.42 6.48
N ALA A 137 -2.78 5.26 6.98
CA ALA A 137 -2.90 5.82 8.31
C ALA A 137 -4.07 6.83 8.36
N PRO A 138 -4.59 7.22 9.56
CA PRO A 138 -5.74 8.14 9.66
C PRO A 138 -5.56 9.47 8.95
N ASP A 139 -4.34 9.99 8.89
CA ASP A 139 -3.96 11.22 8.21
C ASP A 139 -3.47 11.01 6.77
N GLN A 140 -3.57 9.78 6.25
CA GLN A 140 -3.16 9.35 4.92
C GLN A 140 -1.66 9.53 4.62
N SER A 141 -0.84 9.80 5.64
CA SER A 141 0.61 9.94 5.51
C SER A 141 1.31 8.62 5.84
N LEU A 142 2.50 8.42 5.27
CA LEU A 142 3.36 7.27 5.58
C LEU A 142 3.63 7.16 7.08
N VAL A 143 3.85 5.96 7.58
CA VAL A 143 4.27 5.69 8.95
C VAL A 143 5.67 5.10 8.92
N ILE A 144 6.68 5.94 9.19
CA ILE A 144 8.10 5.58 9.12
C ILE A 144 8.81 6.04 10.37
N GLY A 145 9.43 5.12 11.10
CA GLY A 145 10.23 5.44 12.27
C GLY A 145 10.08 4.47 13.41
N PRO A 146 10.86 4.67 14.49
CA PRO A 146 10.79 3.85 15.70
C PRO A 146 9.48 4.09 16.45
N ASP A 147 8.97 3.04 17.08
CA ASP A 147 7.80 3.14 17.95
C ASP A 147 8.14 3.89 19.24
N SER A 148 7.18 4.63 19.82
CA SER A 148 7.36 5.39 21.05
C SER A 148 7.65 4.51 22.27
N ASP A 149 7.00 3.34 22.36
CA ASP A 149 7.07 2.44 23.50
C ASP A 149 8.17 1.38 23.34
N ALA A 150 8.69 1.21 22.11
CA ALA A 150 9.75 0.25 21.79
C ALA A 150 10.61 0.75 20.61
N THR A 151 11.64 1.53 20.88
CA THR A 151 12.49 2.17 19.87
C THR A 151 13.19 1.20 18.90
N ASN A 152 13.28 -0.08 19.25
CA ASN A 152 13.78 -1.16 18.39
C ASN A 152 12.67 -1.91 17.64
N PHE A 153 11.43 -1.42 17.68
CA PHE A 153 10.37 -1.77 16.75
C PHE A 153 10.18 -0.60 15.80
N PHE A 154 10.42 -0.84 14.52
CA PHE A 154 10.42 0.19 13.49
C PHE A 154 9.22 0.02 12.56
N TRP A 155 8.46 1.07 12.33
CA TRP A 155 7.35 1.10 11.40
C TRP A 155 7.83 1.49 10.00
N LEU A 156 7.38 0.75 9.00
CA LEU A 156 7.51 1.07 7.57
C LEU A 156 6.20 0.68 6.87
N ALA A 157 5.16 1.47 7.10
CA ALA A 157 3.80 1.13 6.74
C ALA A 157 3.01 2.37 6.25
N GLY A 158 1.74 2.20 5.92
CA GLY A 158 0.89 3.30 5.53
C GLY A 158 1.17 3.86 4.13
N GLN A 159 1.76 3.08 3.20
CA GLN A 159 2.13 3.54 1.86
C GLN A 159 0.93 3.92 0.98
N GLY A 160 -0.28 3.57 1.36
CA GLY A 160 -1.50 3.91 0.65
C GLY A 160 -1.46 3.48 -0.81
N GLY A 161 -1.86 4.39 -1.69
CA GLY A 161 -1.78 4.22 -3.15
C GLY A 161 -0.46 4.70 -3.78
N TYR A 162 0.51 5.16 -2.98
CA TYR A 162 1.68 5.91 -3.44
C TYR A 162 3.01 5.19 -3.22
N GLY A 163 2.97 3.95 -2.71
CA GLY A 163 4.18 3.20 -2.33
C GLY A 163 5.20 3.10 -3.46
N PHE A 164 4.78 2.88 -4.69
CA PHE A 164 5.68 2.80 -5.84
C PHE A 164 6.40 4.12 -6.12
N GLN A 165 5.69 5.26 -6.05
CA GLN A 165 6.28 6.58 -6.28
C GLN A 165 7.22 7.01 -5.15
N THR A 166 6.91 6.62 -3.91
CA THR A 166 7.60 7.11 -2.71
C THR A 166 8.69 6.17 -2.22
N CYS A 167 8.83 4.97 -2.80
CA CYS A 167 9.70 3.91 -2.27
C CYS A 167 11.17 4.36 -2.08
N LEU A 168 11.73 5.11 -3.00
CA LEU A 168 13.12 5.57 -2.89
C LEU A 168 13.31 6.52 -1.71
N ALA A 169 12.45 7.54 -1.58
CA ALA A 169 12.54 8.49 -0.47
C ALA A 169 12.18 7.83 0.87
N ALA A 170 11.17 6.94 0.88
CA ALA A 170 10.76 6.22 2.08
C ALA A 170 11.86 5.27 2.57
N SER A 171 12.56 4.57 1.68
CA SER A 171 13.68 3.70 2.04
C SER A 171 14.89 4.48 2.53
N GLN A 172 15.19 5.64 1.92
CA GLN A 172 16.26 6.51 2.40
C GLN A 172 15.99 7.02 3.81
N ILE A 173 14.75 7.51 4.07
CA ILE A 173 14.36 7.94 5.43
C ILE A 173 14.47 6.78 6.43
N ALA A 174 14.03 5.59 6.04
CA ALA A 174 14.10 4.42 6.92
C ALA A 174 15.55 4.04 7.23
N GLU A 175 16.44 4.06 6.23
CA GLU A 175 17.87 3.83 6.40
C GLU A 175 18.50 4.85 7.33
N ASP A 176 18.29 6.14 7.06
CA ASP A 176 18.84 7.23 7.85
C ASP A 176 18.44 7.13 9.32
N LEU A 177 17.16 6.81 9.59
CA LEU A 177 16.65 6.65 10.96
C LEU A 177 17.19 5.37 11.65
N LEU A 178 17.30 4.26 10.93
CA LEU A 178 17.79 3.00 11.48
C LEU A 178 19.28 3.05 11.84
N PHE A 179 20.07 3.75 11.03
CA PHE A 179 21.53 3.86 11.22
C PHE A 179 21.98 5.17 11.85
N ASN A 180 21.04 6.00 12.32
CA ASN A 180 21.31 7.32 12.91
C ASN A 180 22.16 8.23 12.00
N GLN A 181 21.86 8.22 10.70
CA GLN A 181 22.54 9.05 9.72
C GLN A 181 21.84 10.41 9.56
N THR A 182 22.58 11.39 9.07
CA THR A 182 21.98 12.68 8.71
C THR A 182 21.22 12.56 7.41
N SER A 183 19.90 12.72 7.46
CA SER A 183 19.06 12.62 6.27
C SER A 183 19.17 13.86 5.38
N GLN A 184 19.10 13.64 4.06
CA GLN A 184 18.91 14.73 3.10
C GLN A 184 17.46 15.25 3.07
N VAL A 185 16.50 14.48 3.62
CA VAL A 185 15.12 14.88 3.75
C VAL A 185 14.98 15.82 4.97
N PRO A 186 14.35 16.99 4.83
CA PRO A 186 14.17 17.91 5.95
C PRO A 186 13.51 17.24 7.17
N ARG A 187 14.05 17.51 8.35
CA ARG A 187 13.55 16.93 9.60
C ARG A 187 12.04 17.18 9.80
N SER A 188 11.54 18.35 9.42
CA SER A 188 10.10 18.68 9.47
C SER A 188 9.22 17.79 8.61
N ILE A 189 9.77 17.17 7.54
CA ILE A 189 9.09 16.18 6.72
C ILE A 189 9.13 14.80 7.40
N ILE A 190 10.30 14.41 7.91
CA ILE A 190 10.48 13.12 8.61
C ILE A 190 9.57 13.02 9.83
N GLU A 191 9.45 14.11 10.61
CA GLU A 191 8.59 14.18 11.80
C GLU A 191 7.10 13.96 11.45
N LYS A 192 6.65 14.37 10.25
CA LYS A 192 5.28 14.10 9.76
C LYS A 192 5.02 12.61 9.49
N PHE A 193 6.06 11.82 9.29
CA PHE A 193 5.91 10.38 9.08
C PHE A 193 6.12 9.57 10.36
N SER A 194 6.57 10.20 11.44
CA SER A 194 6.82 9.52 12.71
C SER A 194 5.57 8.81 13.24
N PRO A 195 5.67 7.53 13.67
CA PRO A 195 4.56 6.85 14.35
C PRO A 195 4.15 7.51 15.67
N CYS A 196 5.04 8.33 16.26
CA CYS A 196 4.77 9.06 17.51
C CYS A 196 3.68 10.14 17.36
N ARG A 197 3.33 10.55 16.13
CA ARG A 197 2.23 11.49 15.89
C ARG A 197 0.84 10.93 16.22
N PHE A 198 0.75 9.62 16.47
CA PHE A 198 -0.46 8.91 16.90
C PHE A 198 -0.38 8.44 18.36
N ALA A 199 0.52 9.00 19.16
CA ALA A 199 0.68 8.66 20.58
C ALA A 199 -0.37 9.33 21.46
#